data_3f85781182f4e546031e2774532b5a45
#
_entry.id   3f85781182f4e546031e2774532b5a45
#
_cell.length_a   1.000
_cell.length_b   1.000
_cell.length_c   1.000
_cell.angle_alpha   90.00
_cell.angle_beta   90.00
_cell.angle_gamma   90.00
#
_symmetry.space_group_name_H-M   'P 1'
#
loop_
_entity.id
_entity.type
_entity.pdbx_description
1 polymer ?
#
loop_
_entity_poly.entity_id
_entity_poly.type
_entity_poly.pdbx_seq_one_letter_code
_entity_poly.pdbx_strand_id
1 'polypeptide(L)'
;MISRSSARIILGLLVAALALTACGDTAVPVPVYVTPTPAEPTHTTAPPSHAPTVAPTVTPTPAVVALASTSTPTPPPTQPPGVQFGPIVGTATPAPPTATSTPVTPVPGEPFGPIVGPEHTLVPTETRIAPTQPTLAVPTSVALLPPGEYLRRDLLGVQIHPHIDSREFDQVMASARALGVRWVKYQFNWSALESAPGQFTELFYMLRHYVQESHSQGFEVLISVAKAPAWSRTPDPDGTLREAGPPNDPQALARFLTSALEALGRDASGDSFVDAVEIWNEPNLQREWYGQPLSGESYMRYFRPAYTVIRQFSPDIIIVSAAPAPTGDSHWSANDRAWLQQLYDTGLAQYGTDIAVGIHPYGWANAPDERCCHNPSRGWDDRPQFFFLDTVEEYRRIMVANGHGSARLWATEVGWATFDGMRNASGVRPPDPPDTPYFSFIDQWQQASYTLRALYLGQQRDYLGPMFVWNLNFATIPGAVDHSDPHTAYGMLDNRWQPRPVFAVVQQAPKR
;
A
#
# COMPACT_ATOMS: atom_id res chain seq x y z
N MET A 1 -26.75 -65.35 23.82
CA MET A 1 -27.17 -64.59 22.64
C MET A 1 -27.41 -63.13 23.09
N ILE A 2 -26.41 -62.27 22.96
CA ILE A 2 -26.52 -60.87 23.30
C ILE A 2 -26.90 -60.14 22.00
N SER A 3 -28.00 -59.40 22.09
CA SER A 3 -28.67 -58.74 20.97
C SER A 3 -27.74 -57.68 20.32
N ARG A 4 -27.67 -57.66 18.98
CA ARG A 4 -26.89 -56.69 18.20
C ARG A 4 -27.31 -55.21 18.39
N SER A 5 -28.37 -54.96 19.14
CA SER A 5 -28.83 -53.57 19.42
C SER A 5 -28.07 -52.90 20.56
N SER A 6 -27.53 -53.66 21.50
CA SER A 6 -26.79 -53.09 22.66
C SER A 6 -25.38 -52.59 22.30
N ALA A 7 -24.75 -53.16 21.23
CA ALA A 7 -23.44 -52.75 20.79
C ALA A 7 -23.42 -51.38 20.04
N ARG A 8 -24.55 -51.00 19.41
CA ARG A 8 -24.66 -49.71 18.71
C ARG A 8 -24.89 -48.53 19.66
N ILE A 9 -25.52 -48.77 20.82
CA ILE A 9 -25.78 -47.72 21.83
C ILE A 9 -24.48 -47.42 22.60
N ILE A 10 -23.63 -48.40 22.85
CA ILE A 10 -22.35 -48.21 23.54
C ILE A 10 -21.35 -47.49 22.63
N LEU A 11 -21.35 -47.74 21.32
CA LEU A 11 -20.50 -47.06 20.36
C LEU A 11 -20.92 -45.58 20.12
N GLY A 12 -22.23 -45.31 20.17
CA GLY A 12 -22.76 -43.95 20.05
C GLY A 12 -22.44 -43.07 21.26
N LEU A 13 -22.41 -43.65 22.48
CA LEU A 13 -22.06 -42.94 23.69
C LEU A 13 -20.54 -42.69 23.83
N LEU A 14 -19.70 -43.58 23.29
CA LEU A 14 -18.24 -43.34 23.27
C LEU A 14 -17.82 -42.25 22.25
N VAL A 15 -18.51 -42.13 21.10
CA VAL A 15 -18.26 -41.06 20.14
C VAL A 15 -18.78 -39.72 20.65
N ALA A 16 -19.88 -39.70 21.39
CA ALA A 16 -20.38 -38.45 22.00
C ALA A 16 -19.51 -37.97 23.18
N ALA A 17 -18.87 -38.88 23.91
CA ALA A 17 -17.95 -38.52 25.00
C ALA A 17 -16.58 -37.99 24.49
N LEU A 18 -16.11 -38.40 23.30
CA LEU A 18 -14.91 -37.87 22.67
C LEU A 18 -15.14 -36.51 21.99
N ALA A 19 -16.37 -36.17 21.64
CA ALA A 19 -16.68 -34.84 21.04
C ALA A 19 -16.87 -33.74 22.09
N LEU A 20 -17.02 -34.08 23.38
CA LEU A 20 -17.21 -33.12 24.48
C LEU A 20 -15.91 -32.75 25.22
N THR A 21 -14.78 -33.37 24.89
CA THR A 21 -13.47 -33.01 25.46
C THR A 21 -12.58 -32.14 24.58
N ALA A 22 -13.12 -31.65 23.44
CA ALA A 22 -12.36 -30.79 22.51
C ALA A 22 -12.72 -29.29 22.63
N CYS A 23 -13.54 -28.89 23.60
CA CYS A 23 -13.80 -27.48 23.94
C CYS A 23 -13.26 -27.21 25.35
N GLY A 24 -11.95 -27.26 25.53
CA GLY A 24 -11.26 -26.74 26.67
C GLY A 24 -10.76 -25.35 26.36
N ASP A 25 -11.36 -24.33 26.95
CA ASP A 25 -10.86 -22.95 26.98
C ASP A 25 -9.42 -22.97 27.52
N THR A 26 -8.44 -22.89 26.64
CA THR A 26 -7.11 -22.45 27.02
C THR A 26 -7.10 -20.92 26.96
N ALA A 27 -7.50 -20.30 28.07
CA ALA A 27 -7.22 -18.91 28.34
C ALA A 27 -5.70 -18.72 28.30
N VAL A 28 -5.20 -18.03 27.30
CA VAL A 28 -3.81 -17.57 27.25
C VAL A 28 -3.64 -16.58 28.41
N PRO A 29 -2.67 -16.79 29.33
CA PRO A 29 -2.48 -15.85 30.42
C PRO A 29 -2.00 -14.50 29.87
N VAL A 30 -2.80 -13.47 30.10
CA VAL A 30 -2.41 -12.07 29.86
C VAL A 30 -1.29 -11.74 30.86
N PRO A 31 -0.12 -11.28 30.42
CA PRO A 31 0.95 -10.87 31.33
C PRO A 31 0.47 -9.63 32.12
N VAL A 32 0.37 -9.78 33.44
CA VAL A 32 0.15 -8.66 34.36
C VAL A 32 1.48 -7.92 34.51
N TYR A 33 1.61 -6.74 33.96
CA TYR A 33 2.70 -5.86 34.22
C TYR A 33 2.56 -5.23 35.60
N VAL A 34 3.44 -5.59 36.53
CA VAL A 34 3.57 -4.92 37.82
C VAL A 34 4.46 -3.67 37.60
N THR A 35 3.87 -2.51 37.74
CA THR A 35 4.59 -1.23 37.73
C THR A 35 5.49 -1.15 38.97
N PRO A 36 6.80 -0.91 38.83
CA PRO A 36 7.68 -0.66 39.98
C PRO A 36 7.34 0.70 40.59
N THR A 37 7.18 0.71 41.92
CA THR A 37 7.03 1.92 42.72
C THR A 37 8.28 2.79 42.62
N PRO A 38 8.15 4.12 42.45
CA PRO A 38 9.32 5.00 42.43
C PRO A 38 10.01 5.02 43.79
N ALA A 39 11.35 4.87 43.79
CA ALA A 39 12.18 5.04 44.98
C ALA A 39 12.28 6.53 45.36
N GLU A 40 12.20 6.83 46.64
CA GLU A 40 12.41 8.17 47.19
C GLU A 40 13.85 8.69 46.95
N PRO A 41 14.04 10.00 46.73
CA PRO A 41 15.36 10.57 46.50
C PRO A 41 16.14 10.72 47.82
N THR A 42 17.30 10.06 47.88
CA THR A 42 18.30 10.26 48.95
C THR A 42 19.04 11.56 48.73
N HIS A 43 18.97 12.46 49.73
CA HIS A 43 19.76 13.69 49.79
C HIS A 43 21.25 13.38 50.01
N THR A 44 22.09 13.84 49.09
CA THR A 44 23.55 13.86 49.29
C THR A 44 24.03 15.31 49.35
N THR A 45 24.70 15.63 50.43
CA THR A 45 25.24 16.95 50.78
C THR A 45 26.45 17.31 49.90
N ALA A 46 26.53 18.60 49.50
CA ALA A 46 27.62 19.17 48.72
C ALA A 46 28.83 19.55 49.60
N PRO A 47 30.07 19.48 49.10
CA PRO A 47 31.25 20.09 49.74
C PRO A 47 31.51 21.53 49.24
N PRO A 48 32.34 22.31 49.95
CA PRO A 48 32.30 23.78 49.93
C PRO A 48 33.14 24.46 48.84
N SER A 49 32.73 25.70 48.56
CA SER A 49 33.29 26.72 47.69
C SER A 49 34.70 27.18 48.08
N HIS A 50 35.55 27.45 47.08
CA HIS A 50 36.67 28.38 47.18
C HIS A 50 36.53 29.48 46.13
N ALA A 51 36.61 30.76 46.58
CA ALA A 51 36.62 31.97 45.78
C ALA A 51 38.04 32.56 45.70
N PRO A 52 38.32 33.77 45.16
CA PRO A 52 38.71 34.00 43.77
C PRO A 52 40.10 34.64 43.64
N THR A 53 40.65 34.77 42.43
CA THR A 53 41.84 35.64 42.18
C THR A 53 41.58 36.56 40.98
N VAL A 54 42.00 37.82 41.14
CA VAL A 54 41.70 39.03 40.38
C VAL A 54 42.68 39.29 39.22
N ALA A 55 42.14 39.69 38.06
CA ALA A 55 42.50 40.66 37.01
C ALA A 55 43.89 40.61 36.28
N PRO A 56 44.06 41.21 35.11
CA PRO A 56 43.68 42.58 34.79
C PRO A 56 42.99 42.86 33.42
N THR A 57 42.46 44.05 33.36
CA THR A 57 41.71 44.79 32.36
C THR A 57 42.47 45.10 31.06
N VAL A 58 41.79 44.95 29.91
CA VAL A 58 42.07 45.70 28.66
C VAL A 58 40.75 46.07 27.98
N THR A 59 40.62 47.36 27.59
CA THR A 59 39.42 48.03 27.08
C THR A 59 39.28 47.90 25.56
N PRO A 60 38.09 48.11 24.97
CA PRO A 60 37.62 47.44 23.74
C PRO A 60 37.57 48.32 22.48
N THR A 61 37.31 47.65 21.37
CA THR A 61 36.76 48.27 20.14
C THR A 61 35.64 47.36 19.57
N PRO A 62 34.52 47.89 19.05
CA PRO A 62 33.30 47.14 18.83
C PRO A 62 33.28 46.38 17.50
N ALA A 63 32.84 45.13 17.55
CA ALA A 63 32.50 44.35 16.39
C ALA A 63 31.07 43.80 16.53
N VAL A 64 30.41 43.75 15.40
CA VAL A 64 29.03 43.42 15.08
C VAL A 64 28.57 42.14 15.75
N VAL A 65 27.40 42.18 16.39
CA VAL A 65 26.71 41.06 17.03
C VAL A 65 26.05 40.16 15.99
N ALA A 66 26.55 38.93 15.88
CA ALA A 66 25.78 37.81 15.31
C ALA A 66 25.25 36.97 16.48
N LEU A 67 23.93 36.91 16.65
CA LEU A 67 23.26 36.10 17.65
C LEU A 67 23.31 34.63 17.22
N ALA A 68 24.18 33.85 17.83
CA ALA A 68 24.14 32.41 17.78
C ALA A 68 23.36 31.88 18.99
N SER A 69 22.15 31.38 18.76
CA SER A 69 21.36 30.66 19.74
C SER A 69 21.90 29.23 19.87
N THR A 70 22.61 28.95 20.96
CA THR A 70 22.95 27.57 21.34
C THR A 70 21.77 26.96 22.06
N SER A 71 20.96 26.15 21.36
CA SER A 71 20.01 25.26 21.99
C SER A 71 20.71 23.93 22.31
N THR A 72 20.81 23.65 23.60
CA THR A 72 21.22 22.33 24.13
C THR A 72 20.18 21.28 23.69
N PRO A 73 20.55 20.14 23.07
CA PRO A 73 19.57 19.13 22.70
C PRO A 73 19.04 18.45 23.97
N THR A 74 17.74 18.56 24.16
CA THR A 74 16.99 17.75 25.14
C THR A 74 16.92 16.32 24.61
N PRO A 75 17.17 15.27 25.41
CA PRO A 75 17.01 13.90 24.95
C PRO A 75 15.56 13.63 24.59
N PRO A 76 15.30 12.83 23.52
CA PRO A 76 13.95 12.54 23.07
C PRO A 76 13.19 11.75 24.15
N PRO A 77 11.88 12.00 24.33
CA PRO A 77 11.05 11.23 25.24
C PRO A 77 10.95 9.77 24.77
N THR A 78 11.03 8.86 25.72
CA THR A 78 10.86 7.42 25.53
C THR A 78 9.46 7.12 24.97
N GLN A 79 9.40 6.44 23.83
CA GLN A 79 8.20 6.04 23.16
C GLN A 79 7.34 5.05 23.96
N PRO A 80 6.02 5.19 23.94
CA PRO A 80 5.14 4.08 24.30
C PRO A 80 5.22 2.96 23.24
N PRO A 81 5.01 1.70 23.60
CA PRO A 81 5.18 0.56 22.69
C PRO A 81 4.21 0.63 21.51
N GLY A 82 4.78 0.61 20.36
CA GLY A 82 4.35 0.16 19.05
C GLY A 82 2.87 0.26 18.67
N VAL A 83 2.46 1.38 18.10
CA VAL A 83 1.30 1.38 17.20
C VAL A 83 1.86 1.31 15.77
N GLN A 84 1.64 0.20 15.09
CA GLN A 84 1.99 0.04 13.67
C GLN A 84 0.92 0.66 12.80
N PHE A 85 1.29 1.60 11.99
CA PHE A 85 0.40 2.27 11.07
C PHE A 85 0.97 2.18 9.65
N GLY A 86 0.27 1.46 8.82
CA GLY A 86 0.45 1.37 7.37
C GLY A 86 -0.77 0.67 6.80
N PRO A 87 -1.01 0.69 5.48
CA PRO A 87 -2.09 -0.06 4.91
C PRO A 87 -1.97 -1.54 5.31
N ILE A 88 -2.99 -2.05 5.99
CA ILE A 88 -3.04 -3.43 6.47
C ILE A 88 -3.40 -4.30 5.28
N VAL A 89 -2.58 -5.27 4.95
CA VAL A 89 -2.91 -6.27 3.93
C VAL A 89 -3.87 -7.28 4.55
N GLY A 90 -5.07 -7.41 3.97
CA GLY A 90 -6.06 -8.37 4.41
C GLY A 90 -5.52 -9.79 4.47
N THR A 91 -5.87 -10.51 5.51
CA THR A 91 -5.63 -11.95 5.65
C THR A 91 -6.27 -12.70 4.49
N ALA A 92 -5.54 -13.63 3.88
CA ALA A 92 -6.04 -14.49 2.82
C ALA A 92 -7.35 -15.17 3.26
N THR A 93 -8.39 -15.02 2.46
CA THR A 93 -9.64 -15.77 2.59
C THR A 93 -9.34 -17.26 2.44
N PRO A 94 -9.84 -18.16 3.30
CA PRO A 94 -9.69 -19.59 3.10
C PRO A 94 -10.38 -20.01 1.79
N ALA A 95 -9.67 -20.79 0.97
CA ALA A 95 -10.16 -21.32 -0.30
C ALA A 95 -11.47 -22.15 -0.08
N PRO A 96 -12.41 -22.10 -1.03
CA PRO A 96 -13.58 -22.97 -0.98
C PRO A 96 -13.15 -24.45 -1.12
N PRO A 97 -13.92 -25.40 -0.58
CA PRO A 97 -13.54 -26.81 -0.56
C PRO A 97 -13.42 -27.35 -2.00
N THR A 98 -12.26 -27.96 -2.26
CA THR A 98 -11.91 -28.60 -3.51
C THR A 98 -12.90 -29.71 -3.86
N ALA A 99 -13.57 -29.59 -4.98
CA ALA A 99 -14.31 -30.69 -5.57
C ALA A 99 -13.31 -31.78 -6.01
N THR A 100 -13.42 -32.96 -5.44
CA THR A 100 -12.60 -34.13 -5.75
C THR A 100 -12.94 -34.61 -7.15
N SER A 101 -12.08 -34.34 -8.13
CA SER A 101 -12.17 -34.94 -9.47
C SER A 101 -11.45 -36.28 -9.43
N THR A 102 -12.18 -37.33 -9.83
CA THR A 102 -11.65 -38.67 -10.06
C THR A 102 -10.62 -38.66 -11.20
N PRO A 103 -9.49 -39.36 -11.06
CA PRO A 103 -8.50 -39.41 -12.15
C PRO A 103 -9.00 -40.21 -13.32
N VAL A 104 -8.98 -39.60 -14.51
CA VAL A 104 -9.20 -40.28 -15.80
C VAL A 104 -7.84 -40.79 -16.25
N THR A 105 -7.75 -42.11 -16.47
CA THR A 105 -6.58 -42.78 -16.98
C THR A 105 -6.36 -42.42 -18.46
N PRO A 106 -5.16 -42.05 -18.91
CA PRO A 106 -4.92 -41.77 -20.32
C PRO A 106 -4.80 -43.03 -21.14
N VAL A 107 -5.50 -43.05 -22.29
CA VAL A 107 -5.37 -44.07 -23.33
C VAL A 107 -4.20 -43.69 -24.25
N PRO A 108 -3.24 -44.56 -24.56
CA PRO A 108 -2.10 -44.23 -25.43
C PRO A 108 -2.49 -44.30 -26.92
N GLY A 109 -2.10 -43.24 -27.65
CA GLY A 109 -1.80 -43.32 -29.07
C GLY A 109 -2.83 -42.83 -30.06
N GLU A 110 -2.91 -41.52 -30.28
CA GLU A 110 -3.17 -40.96 -31.61
C GLU A 110 -2.37 -39.63 -31.78
N PRO A 111 -1.81 -39.35 -32.99
CA PRO A 111 -1.02 -38.14 -33.22
C PRO A 111 -1.94 -36.93 -33.40
N PHE A 112 -1.68 -35.87 -32.64
CA PHE A 112 -2.39 -34.62 -32.76
C PHE A 112 -2.11 -33.95 -34.12
N GLY A 113 -3.17 -33.87 -34.97
CA GLY A 113 -3.19 -32.97 -36.11
C GLY A 113 -3.46 -31.52 -35.65
N PRO A 114 -3.17 -30.48 -36.48
CA PRO A 114 -3.39 -29.10 -36.15
C PRO A 114 -4.86 -28.82 -35.88
N ILE A 115 -5.18 -28.32 -34.70
CA ILE A 115 -6.53 -27.87 -34.34
C ILE A 115 -6.79 -26.58 -35.09
N VAL A 116 -7.55 -26.64 -36.19
CA VAL A 116 -8.16 -25.47 -36.80
C VAL A 116 -9.38 -25.13 -35.94
N GLY A 117 -9.28 -24.09 -35.12
CA GLY A 117 -10.41 -23.59 -34.36
C GLY A 117 -11.48 -22.98 -35.28
N PRO A 118 -12.76 -23.02 -34.89
CA PRO A 118 -13.82 -22.43 -35.70
C PRO A 118 -13.58 -20.93 -35.86
N GLU A 119 -13.66 -20.43 -37.11
CA GLU A 119 -13.65 -18.99 -37.40
C GLU A 119 -14.76 -18.30 -36.58
N HIS A 120 -14.36 -17.48 -35.66
CA HIS A 120 -15.29 -16.61 -34.95
C HIS A 120 -15.78 -15.54 -35.93
N THR A 121 -16.98 -15.72 -36.45
CA THR A 121 -17.72 -14.68 -37.11
C THR A 121 -17.90 -13.54 -36.15
N LEU A 122 -17.31 -12.38 -36.46
CA LEU A 122 -17.47 -11.16 -35.66
C LEU A 122 -18.95 -10.78 -35.64
N VAL A 123 -19.63 -11.08 -34.54
CA VAL A 123 -20.96 -10.55 -34.26
C VAL A 123 -20.77 -9.05 -34.09
N PRO A 124 -21.60 -8.18 -34.71
CA PRO A 124 -21.48 -6.74 -34.51
C PRO A 124 -21.57 -6.42 -33.02
N THR A 125 -20.55 -5.78 -32.53
CA THR A 125 -20.51 -5.31 -31.12
C THR A 125 -21.69 -4.35 -30.92
N GLU A 126 -22.71 -4.79 -30.20
CA GLU A 126 -23.71 -3.87 -29.69
C GLU A 126 -22.99 -2.79 -28.91
N THR A 127 -23.22 -1.56 -29.27
CA THR A 127 -22.69 -0.38 -28.55
C THR A 127 -23.25 -0.44 -27.13
N ARG A 128 -22.51 -1.08 -26.21
CA ARG A 128 -22.88 -1.09 -24.79
C ARG A 128 -22.86 0.33 -24.29
N ILE A 129 -24.01 0.85 -23.97
CA ILE A 129 -24.15 2.12 -23.25
C ILE A 129 -23.54 1.88 -21.85
N ALA A 130 -22.39 2.51 -21.58
CA ALA A 130 -21.76 2.42 -20.26
C ALA A 130 -22.77 2.91 -19.21
N PRO A 131 -22.93 2.20 -18.07
CA PRO A 131 -23.81 2.63 -17.01
C PRO A 131 -23.40 4.03 -16.56
N THR A 132 -24.33 4.98 -16.61
CA THR A 132 -24.11 6.33 -16.09
C THR A 132 -24.02 6.24 -14.58
N GLN A 133 -22.87 6.57 -14.01
CA GLN A 133 -22.70 6.67 -12.57
C GLN A 133 -23.63 7.76 -12.00
N PRO A 134 -24.36 7.49 -10.90
CA PRO A 134 -25.16 8.51 -10.25
C PRO A 134 -24.26 9.65 -9.78
N THR A 135 -24.64 10.90 -10.11
CA THR A 135 -23.89 12.07 -9.67
C THR A 135 -24.33 12.43 -8.25
N LEU A 136 -23.46 12.25 -7.27
CA LEU A 136 -23.69 12.70 -5.91
C LEU A 136 -23.57 14.24 -5.86
N ALA A 137 -24.58 14.94 -5.30
CA ALA A 137 -24.49 16.37 -5.11
C ALA A 137 -23.45 16.73 -4.05
N VAL A 138 -22.47 17.54 -4.41
CA VAL A 138 -21.49 18.08 -3.47
C VAL A 138 -22.08 19.26 -2.74
N PRO A 139 -22.11 19.28 -1.39
CA PRO A 139 -22.58 20.42 -0.63
C PRO A 139 -21.75 21.68 -0.93
N THR A 140 -22.41 22.84 -0.99
CA THR A 140 -21.72 24.13 -1.23
C THR A 140 -20.71 24.51 -0.15
N SER A 141 -20.81 23.89 1.03
CA SER A 141 -19.83 24.03 2.13
C SER A 141 -18.52 23.29 1.90
N VAL A 142 -18.48 22.34 0.96
CA VAL A 142 -17.24 21.62 0.64
C VAL A 142 -16.43 22.47 -0.33
N ALA A 143 -15.26 22.91 0.11
CA ALA A 143 -14.35 23.66 -0.74
C ALA A 143 -13.85 22.77 -1.89
N LEU A 144 -14.25 23.08 -3.10
CA LEU A 144 -13.63 22.58 -4.32
C LEU A 144 -12.32 23.35 -4.57
N LEU A 145 -11.76 23.22 -5.76
CA LEU A 145 -10.56 23.96 -6.15
C LEU A 145 -10.81 25.48 -6.13
N PRO A 146 -9.79 26.32 -5.93
CA PRO A 146 -9.90 27.76 -6.09
C PRO A 146 -10.47 28.13 -7.48
N PRO A 147 -11.18 29.26 -7.62
CA PRO A 147 -11.73 29.70 -8.90
C PRO A 147 -10.67 29.77 -10.01
N GLY A 148 -10.93 29.14 -11.15
CA GLY A 148 -10.03 29.10 -12.29
C GLY A 148 -8.95 28.00 -12.24
N GLU A 149 -8.80 27.30 -11.11
CA GLU A 149 -7.88 26.19 -10.96
C GLU A 149 -8.47 24.88 -11.49
N TYR A 150 -7.57 23.95 -11.82
CA TYR A 150 -7.93 22.64 -12.37
C TYR A 150 -6.94 21.56 -11.91
N LEU A 151 -7.35 20.32 -12.02
CA LEU A 151 -6.45 19.17 -11.88
C LEU A 151 -5.85 18.81 -13.25
N ARG A 152 -4.57 18.48 -13.26
CA ARG A 152 -3.87 17.94 -14.43
C ARG A 152 -4.16 16.45 -14.57
N ARG A 153 -4.83 16.07 -15.66
CA ARG A 153 -5.22 14.67 -15.90
C ARG A 153 -4.03 13.73 -15.99
N ASP A 154 -2.93 14.19 -16.60
CA ASP A 154 -1.69 13.43 -16.75
C ASP A 154 -1.02 13.07 -15.41
N LEU A 155 -1.39 13.75 -14.31
CA LEU A 155 -0.90 13.50 -12.96
C LEU A 155 -1.92 12.78 -12.07
N LEU A 156 -3.06 12.34 -12.61
CA LEU A 156 -4.10 11.67 -11.83
C LEU A 156 -4.10 10.17 -12.08
N GLY A 157 -4.01 9.41 -11.01
CA GLY A 157 -4.12 7.96 -11.01
C GLY A 157 -5.07 7.43 -9.93
N VAL A 158 -5.49 6.21 -10.08
CA VAL A 158 -6.28 5.48 -9.09
C VAL A 158 -5.88 4.02 -9.04
N GLN A 159 -5.78 3.46 -7.84
CA GLN A 159 -5.54 2.02 -7.68
C GLN A 159 -6.85 1.24 -7.77
N ILE A 160 -6.83 0.17 -8.57
CA ILE A 160 -7.95 -0.72 -8.82
C ILE A 160 -7.72 -2.06 -8.12
N HIS A 161 -8.76 -2.60 -7.47
CA HIS A 161 -8.75 -3.97 -7.00
C HIS A 161 -8.98 -4.94 -8.17
N PRO A 162 -8.08 -5.92 -8.40
CA PRO A 162 -8.09 -6.75 -9.58
C PRO A 162 -9.01 -7.98 -9.53
N HIS A 163 -9.49 -8.39 -8.36
CA HIS A 163 -10.33 -9.59 -8.18
C HIS A 163 -11.81 -9.30 -8.45
N ILE A 164 -12.12 -9.04 -9.71
CA ILE A 164 -13.46 -8.74 -10.20
C ILE A 164 -13.75 -9.55 -11.45
N ASP A 165 -15.03 -9.87 -11.68
CA ASP A 165 -15.43 -10.47 -12.93
C ASP A 165 -15.45 -9.44 -14.10
N SER A 166 -15.62 -9.92 -15.33
CA SER A 166 -15.59 -9.04 -16.51
C SER A 166 -16.66 -7.95 -16.49
N ARG A 167 -17.81 -8.19 -15.87
CA ARG A 167 -18.90 -7.22 -15.76
C ARG A 167 -18.56 -6.12 -14.76
N GLU A 168 -17.98 -6.52 -13.62
CA GLU A 168 -17.50 -5.58 -12.61
C GLU A 168 -16.33 -4.77 -13.14
N PHE A 169 -15.45 -5.39 -13.94
CA PHE A 169 -14.36 -4.69 -14.61
C PHE A 169 -14.85 -3.55 -15.50
N ASP A 170 -15.88 -3.78 -16.34
CA ASP A 170 -16.50 -2.73 -17.16
C ASP A 170 -16.98 -1.57 -16.30
N GLN A 171 -17.57 -1.85 -15.14
CA GLN A 171 -18.04 -0.84 -14.20
C GLN A 171 -16.91 -0.06 -13.53
N VAL A 172 -15.81 -0.74 -13.19
CA VAL A 172 -14.59 -0.11 -12.66
C VAL A 172 -13.99 0.83 -13.70
N MET A 173 -13.85 0.39 -14.95
CA MET A 173 -13.29 1.21 -16.02
C MET A 173 -14.19 2.40 -16.37
N ALA A 174 -15.51 2.23 -16.33
CA ALA A 174 -16.45 3.34 -16.45
C ALA A 174 -16.27 4.36 -15.32
N SER A 175 -16.05 3.88 -14.09
CA SER A 175 -15.80 4.75 -12.93
C SER A 175 -14.47 5.50 -13.06
N ALA A 176 -13.39 4.83 -13.47
CA ALA A 176 -12.09 5.47 -13.71
C ALA A 176 -12.18 6.56 -14.81
N ARG A 177 -12.92 6.29 -15.90
CA ARG A 177 -13.21 7.31 -16.93
C ARG A 177 -13.99 8.48 -16.38
N ALA A 178 -15.02 8.22 -15.57
CA ALA A 178 -15.84 9.27 -14.96
C ALA A 178 -15.04 10.16 -14.00
N LEU A 179 -14.04 9.61 -13.31
CA LEU A 179 -13.08 10.38 -12.51
C LEU A 179 -12.18 11.26 -13.37
N GLY A 180 -12.01 10.92 -14.65
CA GLY A 180 -11.12 11.64 -15.56
C GLY A 180 -9.65 11.45 -15.26
N VAL A 181 -9.26 10.34 -14.66
CA VAL A 181 -7.87 9.97 -14.41
C VAL A 181 -7.19 9.53 -15.71
N ARG A 182 -5.86 9.69 -15.78
CA ARG A 182 -5.03 9.17 -16.87
C ARG A 182 -4.47 7.81 -16.54
N TRP A 183 -4.14 7.55 -15.28
CA TRP A 183 -3.44 6.38 -14.80
C TRP A 183 -4.35 5.43 -14.03
N VAL A 184 -4.15 4.12 -14.24
CA VAL A 184 -4.67 3.06 -13.38
C VAL A 184 -3.52 2.23 -12.81
N LYS A 185 -3.61 1.86 -11.52
CA LYS A 185 -2.60 1.04 -10.86
C LYS A 185 -3.19 -0.32 -10.50
N TYR A 186 -2.45 -1.39 -10.83
CA TYR A 186 -2.71 -2.76 -10.41
C TYR A 186 -1.60 -3.26 -9.49
N GLN A 187 -1.97 -3.78 -8.33
CA GLN A 187 -1.02 -4.49 -7.49
C GLN A 187 -0.93 -5.95 -7.92
N PHE A 188 0.24 -6.36 -8.40
CA PHE A 188 0.55 -7.72 -8.76
C PHE A 188 1.06 -8.46 -7.52
N ASN A 189 0.16 -9.19 -6.85
CA ASN A 189 0.53 -10.11 -5.79
C ASN A 189 1.16 -11.35 -6.42
N TRP A 190 2.49 -11.34 -6.60
CA TRP A 190 3.22 -12.39 -7.31
C TRP A 190 2.91 -13.81 -6.79
N SER A 191 2.72 -13.97 -5.47
CA SER A 191 2.42 -15.28 -4.88
C SER A 191 1.10 -15.90 -5.38
N ALA A 192 0.17 -15.08 -5.85
CA ALA A 192 -1.08 -15.53 -6.45
C ALA A 192 -1.01 -15.69 -7.98
N LEU A 193 0.03 -15.16 -8.62
CA LEU A 193 0.14 -15.07 -10.08
C LEU A 193 1.02 -16.16 -10.69
N GLU A 194 1.95 -16.73 -9.91
CA GLU A 194 2.88 -17.73 -10.40
C GLU A 194 2.97 -18.91 -9.42
N SER A 195 2.47 -20.08 -9.83
CA SER A 195 2.41 -21.27 -8.99
C SER A 195 3.75 -22.00 -8.88
N ALA A 196 4.58 -21.91 -9.92
CA ALA A 196 5.96 -22.40 -10.01
C ALA A 196 6.70 -21.57 -11.06
N PRO A 197 8.05 -21.55 -11.09
CA PRO A 197 8.81 -20.73 -12.02
C PRO A 197 8.33 -20.84 -13.47
N GLY A 198 7.85 -19.73 -14.05
CA GLY A 198 7.30 -19.64 -15.40
C GLY A 198 5.89 -20.24 -15.59
N GLN A 199 5.23 -20.67 -14.51
CA GLN A 199 3.88 -21.25 -14.56
C GLN A 199 2.86 -20.27 -14.00
N PHE A 200 2.28 -19.46 -14.86
CA PHE A 200 1.26 -18.50 -14.50
C PHE A 200 -0.08 -19.15 -14.14
N THR A 201 -0.78 -18.53 -13.20
CA THR A 201 -2.13 -18.93 -12.77
C THR A 201 -3.21 -18.31 -13.68
N GLU A 202 -4.45 -18.78 -13.56
CA GLU A 202 -5.59 -18.16 -14.24
C GLU A 202 -5.77 -16.68 -13.82
N LEU A 203 -5.46 -16.35 -12.58
CA LEU A 203 -5.49 -14.96 -12.09
C LEU A 203 -4.52 -14.07 -12.88
N PHE A 204 -3.33 -14.56 -13.21
CA PHE A 204 -2.39 -13.79 -14.04
C PHE A 204 -2.99 -13.49 -15.42
N TYR A 205 -3.60 -14.48 -16.07
CA TYR A 205 -4.20 -14.29 -17.39
C TYR A 205 -5.41 -13.37 -17.36
N MET A 206 -6.19 -13.39 -16.28
CA MET A 206 -7.24 -12.41 -16.04
C MET A 206 -6.68 -11.00 -15.90
N LEU A 207 -5.64 -10.81 -15.08
CA LEU A 207 -4.97 -9.52 -14.93
C LEU A 207 -4.33 -9.04 -16.23
N ARG A 208 -3.72 -9.95 -16.99
CA ARG A 208 -3.20 -9.62 -18.32
C ARG A 208 -4.30 -9.01 -19.20
N HIS A 209 -5.47 -9.64 -19.25
CA HIS A 209 -6.60 -9.09 -20.00
C HIS A 209 -6.99 -7.70 -19.50
N TYR A 210 -7.06 -7.48 -18.19
CA TYR A 210 -7.43 -6.19 -17.63
C TYR A 210 -6.39 -5.10 -17.90
N VAL A 211 -5.11 -5.42 -17.84
CA VAL A 211 -4.02 -4.50 -18.22
C VAL A 211 -4.15 -4.09 -19.68
N GLN A 212 -4.28 -5.09 -20.59
CA GLN A 212 -4.40 -4.86 -22.03
C GLN A 212 -5.66 -4.04 -22.36
N GLU A 213 -6.78 -4.35 -21.74
CA GLU A 213 -8.05 -3.65 -21.94
C GLU A 213 -7.98 -2.21 -21.39
N SER A 214 -7.36 -1.99 -20.22
CA SER A 214 -7.16 -0.66 -19.67
C SER A 214 -6.34 0.22 -20.61
N HIS A 215 -5.22 -0.31 -21.11
CA HIS A 215 -4.36 0.40 -22.08
C HIS A 215 -5.15 0.68 -23.39
N SER A 216 -5.88 -0.31 -23.93
CA SER A 216 -6.71 -0.14 -25.13
C SER A 216 -7.79 0.94 -24.98
N GLN A 217 -8.27 1.17 -23.75
CA GLN A 217 -9.22 2.23 -23.43
C GLN A 217 -8.55 3.61 -23.22
N GLY A 218 -7.23 3.69 -23.40
CA GLY A 218 -6.45 4.93 -23.35
C GLY A 218 -5.98 5.33 -21.97
N PHE A 219 -5.99 4.41 -21.00
CA PHE A 219 -5.31 4.63 -19.71
C PHE A 219 -3.84 4.27 -19.82
N GLU A 220 -3.00 4.94 -19.06
CA GLU A 220 -1.65 4.52 -18.75
C GLU A 220 -1.70 3.56 -17.55
N VAL A 221 -0.92 2.49 -17.59
CA VAL A 221 -0.99 1.39 -16.64
C VAL A 221 0.30 1.30 -15.83
N LEU A 222 0.18 1.46 -14.50
CA LEU A 222 1.22 1.13 -13.53
C LEU A 222 0.93 -0.25 -12.92
N ILE A 223 1.90 -1.16 -12.97
CA ILE A 223 1.88 -2.38 -12.16
C ILE A 223 2.85 -2.24 -10.99
N SER A 224 2.41 -2.60 -9.78
CA SER A 224 3.25 -2.69 -8.59
C SER A 224 3.41 -4.16 -8.22
N VAL A 225 4.63 -4.69 -8.22
CA VAL A 225 4.91 -6.12 -7.97
C VAL A 225 5.38 -6.32 -6.55
N ALA A 226 4.74 -7.22 -5.80
CA ALA A 226 5.09 -7.54 -4.42
C ALA A 226 4.75 -9.00 -4.05
N LYS A 227 5.13 -9.44 -2.88
CA LYS A 227 4.72 -10.70 -2.23
C LYS A 227 5.16 -11.94 -3.01
N ALA A 228 6.44 -12.29 -2.88
CA ALA A 228 6.99 -13.46 -3.54
C ALA A 228 6.30 -14.78 -3.10
N PRO A 229 6.14 -15.75 -4.03
CA PRO A 229 5.51 -17.03 -3.73
C PRO A 229 6.33 -17.89 -2.78
N ALA A 230 5.66 -18.77 -2.05
CA ALA A 230 6.25 -19.63 -1.02
C ALA A 230 7.42 -20.47 -1.54
N TRP A 231 7.34 -20.97 -2.77
CA TRP A 231 8.41 -21.80 -3.38
C TRP A 231 9.72 -21.04 -3.58
N SER A 232 9.70 -19.71 -3.59
CA SER A 232 10.88 -18.83 -3.76
C SER A 232 11.49 -18.36 -2.43
N ARG A 233 10.89 -18.72 -1.30
CA ARG A 233 11.22 -18.22 0.03
C ARG A 233 11.61 -19.35 0.98
N THR A 234 12.40 -19.05 2.01
CA THR A 234 12.69 -20.01 3.09
C THR A 234 11.61 -19.89 4.16
N PRO A 235 10.91 -20.98 4.49
CA PRO A 235 10.03 -21.01 5.65
C PRO A 235 10.78 -20.75 6.96
N ASP A 236 10.04 -20.31 7.97
CA ASP A 236 10.52 -20.28 9.35
C ASP A 236 10.89 -21.68 9.86
N PRO A 237 11.63 -21.83 10.97
CA PRO A 237 12.02 -23.14 11.51
C PRO A 237 10.86 -24.09 11.81
N ASP A 238 9.65 -23.56 12.00
CA ASP A 238 8.41 -24.33 12.17
C ASP A 238 7.73 -24.71 10.85
N GLY A 239 8.33 -24.38 9.71
CA GLY A 239 7.81 -24.66 8.37
C GLY A 239 6.76 -23.68 7.87
N THR A 240 6.47 -22.60 8.58
CA THR A 240 5.50 -21.56 8.20
C THR A 240 6.14 -20.41 7.45
N LEU A 241 5.32 -19.63 6.71
CA LEU A 241 5.66 -18.31 6.17
C LEU A 241 4.68 -17.31 6.77
N ARG A 242 5.08 -16.65 7.85
CA ARG A 242 4.19 -15.82 8.68
C ARG A 242 3.75 -14.55 8.01
N GLU A 243 4.64 -13.98 7.20
CA GLU A 243 4.42 -12.66 6.57
C GLU A 243 4.83 -12.71 5.10
N ALA A 244 4.37 -11.74 4.31
CA ALA A 244 4.85 -11.57 2.95
C ALA A 244 6.32 -11.10 2.94
N GLY A 245 7.03 -11.36 1.86
CA GLY A 245 8.42 -10.94 1.73
C GLY A 245 8.99 -11.26 0.36
N PRO A 246 10.22 -10.80 0.09
CA PRO A 246 10.90 -11.04 -1.17
C PRO A 246 11.37 -12.49 -1.29
N PRO A 247 11.75 -12.94 -2.51
CA PRO A 247 12.36 -14.24 -2.71
C PRO A 247 13.75 -14.28 -2.08
N ASN A 248 14.27 -15.46 -1.77
CA ASN A 248 15.65 -15.59 -1.26
C ASN A 248 16.70 -15.16 -2.28
N ASP A 249 16.46 -15.47 -3.54
CA ASP A 249 17.29 -15.07 -4.68
C ASP A 249 16.72 -13.84 -5.38
N PRO A 250 17.40 -12.68 -5.34
CA PRO A 250 16.95 -11.49 -6.05
C PRO A 250 16.72 -11.69 -7.55
N GLN A 251 17.42 -12.65 -8.18
CA GLN A 251 17.23 -12.99 -9.59
C GLN A 251 15.88 -13.64 -9.85
N ALA A 252 15.21 -14.21 -8.84
CA ALA A 252 13.88 -14.78 -9.01
C ALA A 252 12.85 -13.68 -9.33
N LEU A 253 12.93 -12.51 -8.69
CA LEU A 253 12.10 -11.35 -9.03
C LEU A 253 12.37 -10.87 -10.47
N ALA A 254 13.63 -10.81 -10.88
CA ALA A 254 13.98 -10.42 -12.23
C ALA A 254 13.42 -11.42 -13.27
N ARG A 255 13.53 -12.72 -13.02
CA ARG A 255 12.95 -13.76 -13.90
C ARG A 255 11.43 -13.63 -13.99
N PHE A 256 10.76 -13.44 -12.86
CA PHE A 256 9.31 -13.21 -12.85
C PHE A 256 8.94 -11.98 -13.69
N LEU A 257 9.63 -10.84 -13.48
CA LEU A 257 9.38 -9.61 -14.26
C LEU A 257 9.60 -9.82 -15.75
N THR A 258 10.67 -10.53 -16.14
CA THR A 258 10.91 -10.87 -17.56
C THR A 258 9.72 -11.65 -18.13
N SER A 259 9.37 -12.76 -17.51
CA SER A 259 8.28 -13.61 -17.99
C SER A 259 6.91 -12.91 -17.96
N ALA A 260 6.65 -12.11 -16.93
CA ALA A 260 5.40 -11.37 -16.78
C ALA A 260 5.26 -10.27 -17.84
N LEU A 261 6.29 -9.46 -18.09
CA LEU A 261 6.27 -8.41 -19.11
C LEU A 261 6.15 -9.00 -20.52
N GLU A 262 6.86 -10.10 -20.81
CA GLU A 262 6.72 -10.81 -22.08
C GLU A 262 5.28 -11.35 -22.27
N ALA A 263 4.69 -11.91 -21.22
CA ALA A 263 3.33 -12.45 -21.27
C ALA A 263 2.25 -11.35 -21.31
N LEU A 264 2.46 -10.20 -20.66
CA LEU A 264 1.60 -9.02 -20.78
C LEU A 264 1.62 -8.48 -22.20
N GLY A 265 2.80 -8.45 -22.83
CA GLY A 265 2.96 -8.21 -24.25
C GLY A 265 3.00 -6.74 -24.65
N ARG A 266 2.79 -6.54 -25.94
CA ARG A 266 2.82 -5.23 -26.61
C ARG A 266 1.58 -5.06 -27.48
N ASP A 267 1.20 -3.84 -27.72
CA ASP A 267 0.11 -3.50 -28.64
C ASP A 267 0.53 -3.63 -30.13
N ALA A 268 -0.36 -3.28 -31.03
CA ALA A 268 -0.12 -3.35 -32.48
C ALA A 268 0.94 -2.34 -32.97
N SER A 269 1.23 -1.29 -32.19
CA SER A 269 2.28 -0.31 -32.46
C SER A 269 3.66 -0.79 -32.00
N GLY A 270 3.69 -1.84 -31.20
CA GLY A 270 4.90 -2.36 -30.56
C GLY A 270 5.17 -1.74 -29.18
N ASP A 271 4.26 -0.90 -28.67
CA ASP A 271 4.36 -0.30 -27.35
C ASP A 271 3.92 -1.31 -26.27
N SER A 272 4.55 -1.24 -25.11
CA SER A 272 4.18 -2.08 -23.96
C SER A 272 2.78 -1.75 -23.47
N PHE A 273 1.97 -2.79 -23.12
CA PHE A 273 0.71 -2.59 -22.42
C PHE A 273 0.89 -2.08 -20.98
N VAL A 274 2.13 -2.06 -20.47
CA VAL A 274 2.51 -1.54 -19.17
C VAL A 274 3.37 -0.30 -19.39
N ASP A 275 2.93 0.83 -18.87
CA ASP A 275 3.61 2.13 -19.00
C ASP A 275 4.59 2.39 -17.85
N ALA A 276 4.30 1.81 -16.67
CA ALA A 276 5.18 1.93 -15.51
C ALA A 276 5.21 0.66 -14.66
N VAL A 277 6.35 0.40 -14.02
CA VAL A 277 6.54 -0.70 -13.07
C VAL A 277 7.09 -0.16 -11.75
N GLU A 278 6.35 -0.34 -10.67
CA GLU A 278 6.84 -0.13 -9.31
C GLU A 278 7.43 -1.44 -8.77
N ILE A 279 8.71 -1.38 -8.40
CA ILE A 279 9.46 -2.56 -7.93
C ILE A 279 9.29 -2.69 -6.43
N TRP A 280 8.29 -3.48 -6.01
CA TRP A 280 7.88 -3.77 -4.64
C TRP A 280 7.03 -2.69 -3.98
N ASN A 281 6.38 -3.10 -2.86
CA ASN A 281 5.52 -2.28 -2.02
C ASN A 281 6.06 -2.25 -0.59
N GLU A 282 6.20 -1.08 0.02
CA GLU A 282 6.52 -0.81 1.43
C GLU A 282 7.62 -1.71 2.05
N PRO A 283 8.82 -1.87 1.41
CA PRO A 283 9.84 -2.80 1.88
C PRO A 283 10.55 -2.37 3.18
N ASN A 284 10.15 -1.26 3.76
CA ASN A 284 10.55 -0.84 5.10
C ASN A 284 9.64 -1.41 6.22
N LEU A 285 8.62 -2.22 5.87
CA LEU A 285 7.76 -2.94 6.80
C LEU A 285 8.09 -4.43 6.82
N GLN A 286 8.18 -5.03 8.01
CA GLN A 286 8.44 -6.45 8.15
C GLN A 286 7.41 -7.33 7.44
N ARG A 287 6.13 -6.97 7.52
CA ARG A 287 5.04 -7.69 6.85
C ARG A 287 5.11 -7.70 5.31
N GLU A 288 5.91 -6.80 4.72
CA GLU A 288 6.13 -6.73 3.27
C GLU A 288 7.55 -7.22 2.88
N TRP A 289 8.47 -7.28 3.85
CA TRP A 289 9.88 -7.61 3.62
C TRP A 289 10.38 -8.72 4.56
N TYR A 290 9.50 -9.66 4.94
CA TYR A 290 9.83 -10.71 5.89
C TYR A 290 10.93 -11.65 5.38
N GLY A 291 11.86 -12.00 6.26
CA GLY A 291 12.99 -12.89 5.97
C GLY A 291 14.23 -12.18 5.39
N GLN A 292 14.17 -10.85 5.23
CA GLN A 292 15.32 -10.03 4.83
C GLN A 292 15.48 -8.85 5.78
N PRO A 293 16.70 -8.26 5.88
CA PRO A 293 16.92 -7.04 6.66
C PRO A 293 16.03 -5.89 6.17
N LEU A 294 15.38 -5.16 7.10
CA LEU A 294 14.59 -3.97 6.81
C LEU A 294 15.52 -2.78 6.50
N SER A 295 16.17 -2.81 5.34
CA SER A 295 17.11 -1.76 4.95
C SER A 295 17.04 -1.46 3.47
N GLY A 296 17.37 -0.21 3.10
CA GLY A 296 17.48 0.20 1.71
C GLY A 296 18.57 -0.58 0.95
N GLU A 297 19.66 -0.98 1.62
CA GLU A 297 20.68 -1.85 1.03
C GLU A 297 20.09 -3.21 0.65
N SER A 298 19.32 -3.83 1.53
CA SER A 298 18.64 -5.09 1.25
C SER A 298 17.74 -4.98 0.03
N TYR A 299 16.92 -3.91 -0.04
CA TYR A 299 16.04 -3.67 -1.18
C TYR A 299 16.82 -3.46 -2.49
N MET A 300 17.92 -2.71 -2.50
CA MET A 300 18.70 -2.44 -3.71
C MET A 300 19.32 -3.70 -4.34
N ARG A 301 19.45 -4.79 -3.61
CA ARG A 301 19.84 -6.10 -4.17
C ARG A 301 18.79 -6.66 -5.13
N TYR A 302 17.52 -6.33 -4.93
CA TYR A 302 16.39 -6.75 -5.76
C TYR A 302 16.09 -5.71 -6.85
N PHE A 303 16.22 -4.44 -6.52
CA PHE A 303 15.98 -3.35 -7.46
C PHE A 303 16.89 -3.42 -8.70
N ARG A 304 18.21 -3.64 -8.50
CA ARG A 304 19.18 -3.64 -9.61
C ARG A 304 18.88 -4.68 -10.69
N PRO A 305 18.70 -5.98 -10.39
CA PRO A 305 18.36 -6.95 -11.42
C PRO A 305 16.96 -6.71 -12.03
N ALA A 306 15.99 -6.27 -11.22
CA ALA A 306 14.65 -5.91 -11.72
C ALA A 306 14.73 -4.74 -12.73
N TYR A 307 15.43 -3.66 -12.39
CA TYR A 307 15.70 -2.55 -13.29
C TYR A 307 16.30 -3.04 -14.62
N THR A 308 17.31 -3.88 -14.56
CA THR A 308 18.01 -4.38 -15.76
C THR A 308 17.06 -5.09 -16.72
N VAL A 309 16.22 -6.00 -16.23
CA VAL A 309 15.31 -6.78 -17.09
C VAL A 309 14.16 -5.93 -17.63
N ILE A 310 13.66 -4.97 -16.86
CA ILE A 310 12.63 -4.03 -17.35
C ILE A 310 13.20 -3.20 -18.51
N ARG A 311 14.42 -2.67 -18.36
CA ARG A 311 15.10 -1.90 -19.44
C ARG A 311 15.43 -2.74 -20.67
N GLN A 312 15.73 -4.02 -20.48
CA GLN A 312 15.92 -4.96 -21.61
C GLN A 312 14.62 -5.22 -22.35
N PHE A 313 13.50 -5.28 -21.63
CA PHE A 313 12.18 -5.45 -22.25
C PHE A 313 11.74 -4.17 -22.98
N SER A 314 11.78 -3.00 -22.33
CA SER A 314 11.45 -1.73 -22.98
C SER A 314 12.22 -0.55 -22.36
N PRO A 315 12.80 0.34 -23.18
CA PRO A 315 13.41 1.59 -22.69
C PRO A 315 12.35 2.60 -22.22
N ASP A 316 11.09 2.47 -22.66
CA ASP A 316 10.04 3.48 -22.46
C ASP A 316 9.25 3.27 -21.17
N ILE A 317 9.28 2.06 -20.58
CA ILE A 317 8.62 1.80 -19.31
C ILE A 317 9.24 2.67 -18.19
N ILE A 318 8.41 3.42 -17.50
CA ILE A 318 8.84 4.19 -16.34
C ILE A 318 9.08 3.24 -15.17
N ILE A 319 10.29 3.22 -14.62
CA ILE A 319 10.63 2.40 -13.46
C ILE A 319 10.47 3.26 -12.21
N VAL A 320 9.65 2.79 -11.28
CA VAL A 320 9.44 3.44 -9.99
C VAL A 320 10.09 2.59 -8.89
N SER A 321 10.94 3.19 -8.05
CA SER A 321 11.42 2.49 -6.86
C SER A 321 10.25 2.24 -5.91
N ALA A 322 10.33 1.18 -5.09
CA ALA A 322 9.31 0.96 -4.07
C ALA A 322 9.11 2.21 -3.22
N ALA A 323 7.84 2.52 -2.95
CA ALA A 323 7.46 3.53 -1.99
C ALA A 323 7.50 2.92 -0.57
N PRO A 324 8.26 3.48 0.37
CA PRO A 324 8.20 3.06 1.77
C PRO A 324 6.92 3.57 2.44
N ALA A 325 6.41 2.80 3.40
CA ALA A 325 5.36 3.26 4.30
C ALA A 325 5.86 4.43 5.15
N PRO A 326 5.08 5.50 5.31
CA PRO A 326 5.46 6.63 6.16
C PRO A 326 5.40 6.23 7.64
N THR A 327 6.54 5.81 8.19
CA THR A 327 6.64 5.29 9.56
C THR A 327 7.98 5.61 10.21
N GLY A 328 8.03 5.52 11.55
CA GLY A 328 9.27 5.56 12.31
C GLY A 328 9.92 4.19 12.47
N ASP A 329 11.06 4.15 13.17
CA ASP A 329 11.70 2.91 13.58
C ASP A 329 10.90 2.18 14.65
N SER A 330 10.73 0.88 14.45
CA SER A 330 10.13 -0.02 15.42
C SER A 330 10.68 -1.44 15.21
N HIS A 331 10.20 -2.40 16.00
CA HIS A 331 10.49 -3.81 15.78
C HIS A 331 9.98 -4.31 14.40
N TRP A 332 8.94 -3.64 13.86
CA TRP A 332 8.23 -4.06 12.65
C TRP A 332 8.46 -3.15 11.43
N SER A 333 9.20 -2.06 11.62
CA SER A 333 9.39 -1.05 10.59
C SER A 333 10.72 -0.33 10.71
N ALA A 334 11.31 0.04 9.58
CA ALA A 334 12.40 1.01 9.50
C ALA A 334 11.84 2.41 9.16
N ASN A 335 12.44 3.45 9.75
CA ASN A 335 12.09 4.84 9.43
C ASN A 335 12.21 5.10 7.94
N ASP A 336 11.16 5.58 7.33
CA ASP A 336 11.01 5.75 5.88
C ASP A 336 12.05 6.70 5.28
N ARG A 337 12.38 7.80 5.97
CA ARG A 337 13.40 8.76 5.51
C ARG A 337 14.80 8.20 5.60
N ALA A 338 15.11 7.50 6.69
CA ALA A 338 16.39 6.82 6.85
C ALA A 338 16.53 5.67 5.84
N TRP A 339 15.46 4.95 5.57
CA TRP A 339 15.41 3.91 4.55
C TRP A 339 15.66 4.48 3.15
N LEU A 340 15.02 5.60 2.80
CA LEU A 340 15.28 6.30 1.55
C LEU A 340 16.73 6.78 1.45
N GLN A 341 17.32 7.32 2.53
CA GLN A 341 18.73 7.71 2.53
C GLN A 341 19.64 6.51 2.24
N GLN A 342 19.34 5.34 2.81
CA GLN A 342 20.11 4.11 2.53
C GLN A 342 20.03 3.68 1.04
N LEU A 343 18.94 3.96 0.32
CA LEU A 343 18.89 3.74 -1.13
C LEU A 343 19.95 4.60 -1.83
N TYR A 344 20.08 5.85 -1.42
CA TYR A 344 21.08 6.76 -1.97
C TYR A 344 22.50 6.36 -1.60
N ASP A 345 22.72 5.97 -0.36
CA ASP A 345 24.04 5.48 0.11
C ASP A 345 24.48 4.22 -0.67
N THR A 346 23.52 3.46 -1.20
CA THR A 346 23.77 2.29 -2.05
C THR A 346 23.65 2.56 -3.56
N GLY A 347 23.55 3.83 -3.96
CA GLY A 347 23.74 4.26 -5.33
C GLY A 347 22.46 4.47 -6.15
N LEU A 348 21.32 4.76 -5.53
CA LEU A 348 20.06 5.04 -6.26
C LEU A 348 20.21 6.22 -7.23
N ALA A 349 20.99 7.25 -6.86
CA ALA A 349 21.18 8.44 -7.69
C ALA A 349 21.84 8.16 -9.07
N GLN A 350 22.53 7.03 -9.22
CA GLN A 350 23.19 6.66 -10.49
C GLN A 350 22.21 6.46 -11.65
N TYR A 351 20.94 6.20 -11.36
CA TYR A 351 19.89 5.99 -12.37
C TYR A 351 19.32 7.31 -12.93
N GLY A 352 19.60 8.46 -12.30
CA GLY A 352 19.20 9.78 -12.79
C GLY A 352 17.70 9.87 -13.07
N THR A 353 17.34 10.45 -14.21
CA THR A 353 15.93 10.58 -14.65
C THR A 353 15.35 9.33 -15.27
N ASP A 354 16.10 8.24 -15.33
CA ASP A 354 15.66 6.97 -15.87
C ASP A 354 14.69 6.23 -14.92
N ILE A 355 14.61 6.70 -13.69
CA ILE A 355 13.66 6.21 -12.68
C ILE A 355 12.89 7.35 -12.02
N ALA A 356 11.73 7.01 -11.47
CA ALA A 356 11.04 7.80 -10.47
C ALA A 356 11.23 7.20 -9.06
N VAL A 357 11.12 8.02 -8.03
CA VAL A 357 11.19 7.58 -6.63
C VAL A 357 9.77 7.48 -6.08
N GLY A 358 9.37 6.28 -5.65
CA GLY A 358 8.05 6.05 -5.08
C GLY A 358 7.91 6.62 -3.67
N ILE A 359 6.73 7.17 -3.36
CA ILE A 359 6.35 7.63 -2.02
C ILE A 359 4.89 7.27 -1.72
N HIS A 360 4.57 7.06 -0.42
CA HIS A 360 3.21 6.90 0.09
C HIS A 360 2.87 8.03 1.07
N PRO A 361 2.56 9.26 0.58
CA PRO A 361 2.37 10.43 1.44
C PRO A 361 0.95 10.47 2.03
N TYR A 362 0.61 9.52 2.88
CA TYR A 362 -0.66 9.51 3.59
C TYR A 362 -0.74 10.66 4.61
N GLY A 363 -1.91 11.28 4.72
CA GLY A 363 -2.15 12.38 5.67
C GLY A 363 -2.76 11.93 6.99
N TRP A 364 -3.10 10.63 7.14
CA TRP A 364 -3.79 10.05 8.29
C TRP A 364 -5.10 10.80 8.56
N ALA A 365 -5.23 11.52 9.69
CA ALA A 365 -6.37 12.39 9.97
C ALA A 365 -6.06 13.90 9.84
N ASN A 366 -4.85 14.24 9.36
CA ASN A 366 -4.42 15.63 9.19
C ASN A 366 -4.83 16.16 7.81
N ALA A 367 -5.21 17.43 7.72
CA ALA A 367 -5.47 18.07 6.44
C ALA A 367 -4.17 18.10 5.59
N PRO A 368 -4.24 18.01 4.26
CA PRO A 368 -3.05 17.85 3.42
C PRO A 368 -2.10 19.06 3.45
N ASP A 369 -2.59 20.25 3.84
CA ASP A 369 -1.79 21.48 4.00
C ASP A 369 -1.35 21.74 5.45
N GLU A 370 -1.79 20.92 6.40
CA GLU A 370 -1.25 20.96 7.75
C GLU A 370 0.21 20.53 7.78
N ARG A 371 0.94 21.06 8.74
CA ARG A 371 2.37 20.80 8.97
C ARG A 371 2.59 20.29 10.39
N CYS A 372 3.58 19.43 10.55
CA CYS A 372 4.00 18.93 11.85
C CYS A 372 4.55 20.08 12.73
N CYS A 373 4.32 20.16 14.01
CA CYS A 373 3.43 19.30 14.79
C CYS A 373 2.65 20.22 15.70
N HIS A 374 1.48 20.69 15.26
CA HIS A 374 0.73 21.73 15.97
C HIS A 374 -0.09 21.21 17.15
N ASN A 375 -0.50 19.94 17.10
CA ASN A 375 -1.35 19.36 18.12
C ASN A 375 -0.99 17.89 18.40
N PRO A 376 0.10 17.61 19.12
CA PRO A 376 0.61 16.26 19.33
C PRO A 376 -0.25 15.40 20.28
N SER A 377 -1.44 15.87 20.64
CA SER A 377 -2.28 15.18 21.64
C SER A 377 -3.00 13.93 21.10
N ARG A 378 -3.10 13.79 19.77
CA ARG A 378 -3.81 12.68 19.13
C ARG A 378 -2.92 11.49 18.77
N GLY A 379 -1.58 11.65 18.82
CA GLY A 379 -0.62 10.60 18.52
C GLY A 379 -0.32 10.37 17.02
N TRP A 380 -1.07 11.02 16.11
CA TRP A 380 -0.82 11.04 14.66
C TRP A 380 -0.48 12.41 14.10
N ASP A 381 -0.29 13.35 14.95
CA ASP A 381 0.11 14.71 14.67
C ASP A 381 1.37 15.10 15.44
N ASP A 382 2.11 14.12 15.90
CA ASP A 382 3.34 14.24 16.65
C ASP A 382 4.62 14.00 15.81
N ARG A 383 4.47 13.62 14.54
CA ARG A 383 5.60 13.28 13.63
C ARG A 383 5.36 13.70 12.20
N PRO A 384 6.42 14.14 11.48
CA PRO A 384 6.31 14.55 10.07
C PRO A 384 5.79 13.47 9.13
N GLN A 385 5.92 12.18 9.48
CA GLN A 385 5.42 11.06 8.69
C GLN A 385 3.91 11.08 8.50
N PHE A 386 3.18 11.74 9.41
CA PHE A 386 1.72 11.80 9.39
C PHE A 386 1.16 13.01 8.63
N PHE A 387 2.03 13.75 7.92
CA PHE A 387 1.66 14.94 7.18
C PHE A 387 2.04 14.83 5.72
N PHE A 388 1.06 15.02 4.85
CA PHE A 388 1.21 14.86 3.40
C PHE A 388 2.36 15.72 2.84
N LEU A 389 2.30 17.03 3.08
CA LEU A 389 3.32 17.94 2.54
C LEU A 389 4.69 17.76 3.16
N ASP A 390 4.76 17.45 4.45
CA ASP A 390 6.05 17.22 5.11
C ASP A 390 6.74 15.97 4.55
N THR A 391 5.96 14.94 4.23
CA THR A 391 6.49 13.73 3.59
C THR A 391 7.00 14.05 2.18
N VAL A 392 6.19 14.71 1.34
CA VAL A 392 6.57 15.05 -0.04
C VAL A 392 7.83 15.92 -0.09
N GLU A 393 7.89 16.97 0.73
CA GLU A 393 8.99 17.93 0.71
C GLU A 393 10.26 17.37 1.34
N GLU A 394 10.16 16.56 2.38
CA GLU A 394 11.32 15.92 3.00
C GLU A 394 11.96 14.88 2.06
N TYR A 395 11.15 14.07 1.36
CA TYR A 395 11.69 13.15 0.36
C TYR A 395 12.39 13.92 -0.76
N ARG A 396 11.79 15.02 -1.23
CA ARG A 396 12.45 15.89 -2.21
C ARG A 396 13.77 16.44 -1.69
N ARG A 397 13.82 16.86 -0.42
CA ARG A 397 15.05 17.36 0.21
C ARG A 397 16.15 16.28 0.22
N ILE A 398 15.79 15.03 0.58
CA ILE A 398 16.73 13.90 0.56
C ILE A 398 17.23 13.66 -0.88
N MET A 399 16.36 13.63 -1.88
CA MET A 399 16.74 13.47 -3.29
C MET A 399 17.74 14.54 -3.73
N VAL A 400 17.46 15.80 -3.46
CA VAL A 400 18.32 16.93 -3.84
C VAL A 400 19.67 16.86 -3.12
N ALA A 401 19.70 16.56 -1.84
CA ALA A 401 20.92 16.42 -1.06
C ALA A 401 21.83 15.30 -1.59
N ASN A 402 21.27 14.28 -2.24
CA ASN A 402 22.00 13.17 -2.85
C ASN A 402 22.23 13.35 -4.38
N GLY A 403 22.06 14.58 -4.90
CA GLY A 403 22.31 14.88 -6.31
C GLY A 403 21.26 14.32 -7.29
N HIS A 404 20.12 13.83 -6.80
CA HIS A 404 19.05 13.22 -7.59
C HIS A 404 17.86 14.18 -7.83
N GLY A 405 18.12 15.49 -7.79
CA GLY A 405 17.10 16.53 -7.94
C GLY A 405 16.45 16.63 -9.33
N SER A 406 16.97 15.96 -10.35
CA SER A 406 16.37 15.87 -11.69
C SER A 406 15.28 14.80 -11.80
N ALA A 407 15.31 13.77 -10.94
CA ALA A 407 14.28 12.73 -10.91
C ALA A 407 12.97 13.23 -10.27
N ARG A 408 11.85 12.57 -10.58
CA ARG A 408 10.54 12.87 -10.02
C ARG A 408 10.20 11.94 -8.87
N LEU A 409 9.38 12.45 -7.94
CA LEU A 409 8.64 11.64 -6.99
C LEU A 409 7.34 11.16 -7.64
N TRP A 410 6.93 9.93 -7.37
CA TRP A 410 5.61 9.41 -7.71
C TRP A 410 4.87 9.00 -6.44
N ALA A 411 3.72 9.59 -6.19
CA ALA A 411 2.86 9.16 -5.08
C ALA A 411 2.04 7.95 -5.52
N THR A 412 2.66 6.76 -5.45
CA THR A 412 2.03 5.52 -5.91
C THR A 412 0.86 5.08 -5.04
N GLU A 413 0.72 5.66 -3.85
CA GLU A 413 -0.49 5.63 -3.03
C GLU A 413 -0.64 6.94 -2.27
N VAL A 414 -1.87 7.47 -2.23
CA VAL A 414 -2.26 8.62 -1.41
C VAL A 414 -3.74 8.53 -1.04
N GLY A 415 -4.09 8.86 0.19
CA GLY A 415 -5.49 8.81 0.61
C GLY A 415 -5.70 9.10 2.08
N TRP A 416 -6.97 9.25 2.42
CA TRP A 416 -7.50 9.39 3.78
C TRP A 416 -8.58 8.35 3.99
N ALA A 417 -8.68 7.80 5.19
CA ALA A 417 -9.59 6.71 5.51
C ALA A 417 -10.67 7.14 6.49
N THR A 418 -11.90 6.73 6.23
CA THR A 418 -13.02 6.79 7.18
C THR A 418 -14.11 5.81 6.80
N PHE A 419 -14.75 5.20 7.81
CA PHE A 419 -15.99 4.44 7.61
C PHE A 419 -17.25 5.32 7.66
N ASP A 420 -17.10 6.64 7.85
CA ASP A 420 -18.27 7.51 7.80
C ASP A 420 -19.00 7.40 6.45
N GLY A 421 -20.34 7.36 6.50
CA GLY A 421 -21.17 7.11 5.33
C GLY A 421 -21.26 5.66 4.86
N MET A 422 -20.36 4.76 5.28
CA MET A 422 -20.45 3.33 4.95
C MET A 422 -21.44 2.58 5.85
N ARG A 423 -22.04 1.52 5.28
CA ARG A 423 -22.94 0.63 5.99
C ARG A 423 -22.61 -0.82 5.63
N ASN A 424 -22.47 -1.67 6.66
CA ASN A 424 -22.35 -3.11 6.51
C ASN A 424 -23.70 -3.75 6.12
N ALA A 425 -23.76 -5.07 5.96
CA ALA A 425 -24.98 -5.80 5.60
C ALA A 425 -26.12 -5.59 6.63
N SER A 426 -25.79 -5.32 7.89
CA SER A 426 -26.77 -4.99 8.95
C SER A 426 -27.22 -3.53 8.94
N GLY A 427 -26.75 -2.69 8.02
CA GLY A 427 -27.08 -1.28 7.92
C GLY A 427 -26.35 -0.38 8.93
N VAL A 428 -25.35 -0.91 9.65
CA VAL A 428 -24.58 -0.21 10.68
C VAL A 428 -23.25 0.25 10.12
N ARG A 429 -22.71 1.40 10.59
CA ARG A 429 -21.32 1.80 10.28
C ARG A 429 -20.36 0.73 10.78
N PRO A 430 -19.41 0.26 9.96
CA PRO A 430 -18.36 -0.64 10.42
C PRO A 430 -17.58 -0.02 11.60
N PRO A 431 -17.22 -0.79 12.63
CA PRO A 431 -16.32 -0.32 13.66
C PRO A 431 -14.92 -0.07 13.11
N ASP A 432 -14.21 0.90 13.67
CA ASP A 432 -12.80 1.11 13.32
C ASP A 432 -11.97 -0.07 13.86
N PRO A 433 -11.05 -0.62 13.08
CA PRO A 433 -10.12 -1.63 13.59
C PRO A 433 -9.28 -1.05 14.74
N PRO A 434 -8.89 -1.87 15.73
CA PRO A 434 -8.13 -1.40 16.90
C PRO A 434 -6.89 -0.58 16.56
N ASP A 435 -6.23 -0.91 15.43
CA ASP A 435 -4.99 -0.29 15.00
C ASP A 435 -5.21 1.00 14.20
N THR A 436 -6.47 1.37 13.90
CA THR A 436 -6.82 2.50 13.04
C THR A 436 -7.87 3.42 13.65
N PRO A 437 -7.79 3.79 14.95
CA PRO A 437 -8.80 4.63 15.60
C PRO A 437 -8.91 6.02 14.98
N TYR A 438 -7.92 6.45 14.18
CA TYR A 438 -7.95 7.70 13.42
C TYR A 438 -9.00 7.73 12.31
N PHE A 439 -9.59 6.59 11.91
CA PHE A 439 -10.68 6.55 10.92
C PHE A 439 -11.95 7.27 11.39
N SER A 440 -12.12 7.45 12.70
CA SER A 440 -13.22 8.23 13.27
C SER A 440 -12.94 9.72 13.45
N PHE A 441 -11.72 10.20 13.16
CA PHE A 441 -11.33 11.59 13.36
C PHE A 441 -11.71 12.50 12.21
N ILE A 442 -12.06 11.91 11.05
CA ILE A 442 -12.55 12.64 9.90
C ILE A 442 -13.86 12.01 9.38
N ASP A 443 -14.74 12.84 8.86
CA ASP A 443 -15.93 12.40 8.16
C ASP A 443 -15.67 12.16 6.66
N GLN A 444 -16.66 11.66 5.95
CA GLN A 444 -16.55 11.37 4.52
C GLN A 444 -16.35 12.62 3.65
N TRP A 445 -16.77 13.81 4.10
CA TRP A 445 -16.59 15.07 3.39
C TRP A 445 -15.20 15.65 3.63
N GLN A 446 -14.64 15.46 4.82
CA GLN A 446 -13.23 15.76 5.10
C GLN A 446 -12.33 14.82 4.29
N GLN A 447 -12.61 13.52 4.22
CA GLN A 447 -11.90 12.59 3.33
C GLN A 447 -11.90 13.12 1.89
N ALA A 448 -13.07 13.54 1.40
CA ALA A 448 -13.24 14.05 0.04
C ALA A 448 -12.44 15.34 -0.21
N SER A 449 -12.60 16.33 0.67
CA SER A 449 -11.90 17.62 0.54
C SER A 449 -10.38 17.47 0.70
N TYR A 450 -9.92 16.63 1.62
CA TYR A 450 -8.49 16.38 1.85
C TYR A 450 -7.85 15.70 0.64
N THR A 451 -8.51 14.69 0.08
CA THR A 451 -8.01 14.01 -1.12
C THR A 451 -7.92 14.97 -2.30
N LEU A 452 -8.98 15.72 -2.59
CA LEU A 452 -8.96 16.69 -3.70
C LEU A 452 -7.88 17.77 -3.50
N ARG A 453 -7.76 18.30 -2.28
CA ARG A 453 -6.76 19.29 -1.95
C ARG A 453 -5.33 18.75 -2.03
N ALA A 454 -5.09 17.50 -1.63
CA ALA A 454 -3.79 16.86 -1.78
C ALA A 454 -3.38 16.73 -3.25
N LEU A 455 -4.31 16.29 -4.12
CA LEU A 455 -4.08 16.22 -5.56
C LEU A 455 -3.73 17.60 -6.13
N TYR A 456 -4.45 18.64 -5.73
CA TYR A 456 -4.18 20.01 -6.15
C TYR A 456 -2.83 20.52 -5.63
N LEU A 457 -2.52 20.36 -4.35
CA LEU A 457 -1.26 20.79 -3.76
C LEU A 457 -0.07 20.02 -4.33
N GLY A 458 -0.24 18.74 -4.61
CA GLY A 458 0.81 17.91 -5.20
C GLY A 458 1.20 18.39 -6.60
N GLN A 459 0.23 18.67 -7.46
CA GLN A 459 0.50 19.13 -8.84
C GLN A 459 1.15 20.53 -8.92
N GLN A 460 1.11 21.32 -7.85
CA GLN A 460 1.83 22.60 -7.77
C GLN A 460 3.35 22.42 -7.58
N ARG A 461 3.81 21.18 -7.41
CA ARG A 461 5.22 20.79 -7.27
C ARG A 461 5.68 20.13 -8.55
N ASP A 462 6.51 20.82 -9.31
CA ASP A 462 7.03 20.36 -10.62
C ASP A 462 7.80 19.03 -10.55
N TYR A 463 8.33 18.71 -9.38
CA TYR A 463 9.06 17.47 -9.12
C TYR A 463 8.16 16.30 -8.74
N LEU A 464 6.85 16.51 -8.49
CA LEU A 464 5.90 15.44 -8.24
C LEU A 464 5.22 15.00 -9.54
N GLY A 465 5.32 13.73 -9.83
CA GLY A 465 4.66 13.06 -10.94
C GLY A 465 3.24 12.61 -10.60
N PRO A 466 2.75 11.56 -11.25
CA PRO A 466 1.42 11.02 -10.98
C PRO A 466 1.19 10.67 -9.51
N MET A 467 -0.03 10.93 -9.06
CA MET A 467 -0.52 10.58 -7.74
C MET A 467 -1.70 9.62 -7.87
N PHE A 468 -1.60 8.46 -7.24
CA PHE A 468 -2.60 7.41 -7.29
C PHE A 468 -3.45 7.41 -6.02
N VAL A 469 -4.73 7.77 -6.16
CA VAL A 469 -5.66 7.67 -5.03
C VAL A 469 -5.84 6.20 -4.66
N TRP A 470 -5.56 5.89 -3.42
CA TRP A 470 -5.76 4.57 -2.87
C TRP A 470 -7.03 4.56 -2.04
N ASN A 471 -8.15 3.92 -2.50
CA ASN A 471 -8.33 3.14 -3.72
C ASN A 471 -9.71 3.41 -4.38
N LEU A 472 -9.95 2.86 -5.58
CA LEU A 472 -11.25 3.03 -6.24
C LEU A 472 -12.32 2.12 -5.62
N ASN A 473 -12.09 0.80 -5.53
CA ASN A 473 -13.15 -0.18 -5.41
C ASN A 473 -12.91 -1.32 -4.40
N PHE A 474 -11.99 -1.19 -3.45
CA PHE A 474 -11.79 -2.24 -2.43
C PHE A 474 -13.03 -2.49 -1.57
N ALA A 475 -13.86 -1.47 -1.35
CA ALA A 475 -15.11 -1.65 -0.61
C ALA A 475 -16.14 -2.52 -1.35
N THR A 476 -15.98 -2.74 -2.66
CA THR A 476 -16.88 -3.60 -3.44
C THR A 476 -16.55 -5.09 -3.29
N ILE A 477 -15.43 -5.44 -2.66
CA ILE A 477 -15.07 -6.83 -2.37
C ILE A 477 -16.13 -7.43 -1.44
N PRO A 478 -16.75 -8.56 -1.81
CA PRO A 478 -17.81 -9.16 -1.00
C PRO A 478 -17.37 -9.44 0.44
N GLY A 479 -18.13 -8.93 1.41
CA GLY A 479 -17.87 -9.11 2.84
C GLY A 479 -16.76 -8.22 3.43
N ALA A 480 -15.95 -7.53 2.64
CA ALA A 480 -14.84 -6.72 3.17
C ALA A 480 -15.32 -5.62 4.14
N VAL A 481 -16.39 -4.89 3.78
CA VAL A 481 -17.00 -3.88 4.65
C VAL A 481 -17.64 -4.51 5.90
N ASP A 482 -18.20 -5.72 5.78
CA ASP A 482 -18.82 -6.43 6.90
C ASP A 482 -17.78 -6.86 7.95
N HIS A 483 -16.57 -7.18 7.51
CA HIS A 483 -15.43 -7.52 8.37
C HIS A 483 -14.59 -6.31 8.79
N SER A 484 -15.04 -5.09 8.48
CA SER A 484 -14.29 -3.85 8.78
C SER A 484 -12.87 -3.84 8.20
N ASP A 485 -12.70 -4.41 7.00
CA ASP A 485 -11.40 -4.37 6.32
C ASP A 485 -10.96 -2.91 6.12
N PRO A 486 -9.83 -2.50 6.71
CA PRO A 486 -9.37 -1.10 6.69
C PRO A 486 -9.14 -0.55 5.28
N HIS A 487 -8.84 -1.39 4.30
CA HIS A 487 -8.67 -0.97 2.90
C HIS A 487 -9.96 -0.36 2.34
N THR A 488 -11.12 -0.84 2.80
CA THR A 488 -12.42 -0.36 2.33
C THR A 488 -12.72 1.07 2.78
N ALA A 489 -12.16 1.51 3.92
CA ALA A 489 -12.35 2.86 4.45
C ALA A 489 -11.76 3.96 3.53
N TYR A 490 -10.78 3.61 2.71
CA TYR A 490 -10.19 4.50 1.70
C TYR A 490 -10.98 4.54 0.39
N GLY A 491 -11.88 3.56 0.16
CA GLY A 491 -12.58 3.37 -1.11
C GLY A 491 -13.29 4.62 -1.61
N MET A 492 -13.18 4.87 -2.92
CA MET A 492 -13.95 5.93 -3.62
C MET A 492 -15.38 5.47 -3.93
N LEU A 493 -15.60 4.16 -4.08
CA LEU A 493 -16.92 3.52 -4.19
C LEU A 493 -17.25 2.82 -2.86
N ASP A 494 -18.54 2.70 -2.53
CA ASP A 494 -19.01 1.89 -1.41
C ASP A 494 -19.24 0.42 -1.81
N ASN A 495 -19.67 -0.41 -0.85
CA ASN A 495 -19.97 -1.84 -1.08
C ASN A 495 -21.23 -2.10 -1.94
N ARG A 496 -21.91 -1.07 -2.40
CA ARG A 496 -23.04 -1.12 -3.34
C ARG A 496 -22.68 -0.48 -4.68
N TRP A 497 -21.39 -0.28 -4.94
CA TRP A 497 -20.90 0.40 -6.14
C TRP A 497 -21.36 1.86 -6.28
N GLN A 498 -21.80 2.50 -5.19
CA GLN A 498 -22.21 3.89 -5.23
C GLN A 498 -21.01 4.81 -4.99
N PRO A 499 -20.93 5.93 -5.72
CA PRO A 499 -19.92 6.95 -5.49
C PRO A 499 -19.99 7.48 -4.06
N ARG A 500 -18.86 7.48 -3.36
CA ARG A 500 -18.71 8.21 -2.09
C ARG A 500 -18.39 9.68 -2.37
N PRO A 501 -18.46 10.59 -1.36
CA PRO A 501 -18.10 11.99 -1.53
C PRO A 501 -16.74 12.22 -2.17
N VAL A 502 -15.72 11.42 -1.84
CA VAL A 502 -14.38 11.51 -2.44
C VAL A 502 -14.40 11.27 -3.95
N PHE A 503 -15.21 10.34 -4.44
CA PHE A 503 -15.41 10.16 -5.87
C PHE A 503 -16.04 11.40 -6.50
N ALA A 504 -17.13 11.90 -5.90
CA ALA A 504 -17.91 12.99 -6.44
C ALA A 504 -17.10 14.30 -6.56
N VAL A 505 -16.30 14.66 -5.56
CA VAL A 505 -15.49 15.89 -5.62
C VAL A 505 -14.35 15.78 -6.65
N VAL A 506 -13.71 14.62 -6.77
CA VAL A 506 -12.67 14.40 -7.79
C VAL A 506 -13.32 14.39 -9.19
N GLN A 507 -14.46 13.74 -9.38
CA GLN A 507 -15.20 13.73 -10.64
C GLN A 507 -15.58 15.15 -11.10
N GLN A 508 -16.12 15.98 -10.20
CA GLN A 508 -16.64 17.32 -10.51
C GLN A 508 -15.55 18.39 -10.58
N ALA A 509 -14.36 18.13 -10.05
CA ALA A 509 -13.25 19.07 -10.16
C ALA A 509 -12.89 19.32 -11.64
N PRO A 510 -12.67 20.59 -12.06
CA PRO A 510 -12.19 20.91 -13.40
C PRO A 510 -10.88 20.18 -13.70
N LYS A 511 -10.72 19.71 -14.94
CA LYS A 511 -9.50 18.97 -15.39
C LYS A 511 -9.05 19.45 -16.76
N ARG A 512 -7.72 19.43 -16.95
CA ARG A 512 -7.06 19.70 -18.24
C ARG A 512 -5.99 18.66 -18.54
#